data_61719fcc86b9f370341759da4023c88c
#
_entry.id   61719fcc86b9f370341759da4023c88c
#
_cell.length_a   1.000
_cell.length_b   1.000
_cell.length_c   1.000
_cell.angle_alpha   90.00
_cell.angle_beta   90.00
_cell.angle_gamma   90.00
#
_symmetry.space_group_name_H-M   'P 1'
#
loop_
_entity.id
_entity.type
_entity.pdbx_description
1 polymer ?
#
loop_
_entity_poly.entity_id
_entity_poly.type
_entity_poly.pdbx_seq_one_letter_code
_entity_poly.pdbx_strand_id
1 'polypeptide(L)'
;MTRNGGPPGRIEHGFPHLDVVRASITALFRRLSADGIRVYDTSFAPADAAFGPDEDLHLGAHRVASAMVRALRLPDARVVVAFRPMEEAATVELASGPEYFVEVSDRFRTHRADLAAALAHEVAHVLLHRLDLRFPATADNEILTDTTAAYLGTGWLLLDAYREDALTHQKFGYLTPEEFGYVLARRGRLLGEDLSAWFTSPRAYEAYVRGRARADRDHRRAPLAAAGTAERLRYARARRAGTTPGRGSAYRFEEHGAGRLVSFPCPVCGQRLRLPVRGPVRARCGLCRTVLECDT
;
A
#
# COMPACT_ATOMS: atom_id res chain seq x y z
N MET A 1 -1.28 -19.67 11.18
CA MET A 1 -1.49 -20.32 9.87
C MET A 1 -2.42 -19.44 9.07
N THR A 2 -1.89 -18.64 8.20
CA THR A 2 -2.65 -17.70 7.34
C THR A 2 -2.80 -18.36 5.98
N ARG A 3 -4.05 -18.68 5.60
CA ARG A 3 -4.36 -19.24 4.29
C ARG A 3 -4.20 -18.17 3.22
N ASN A 4 -3.09 -18.18 2.51
CA ASN A 4 -2.85 -17.39 1.31
C ASN A 4 -3.40 -18.14 0.08
N GLY A 5 -4.70 -18.26 0.02
CA GLY A 5 -5.44 -18.88 -1.06
C GLY A 5 -6.92 -18.77 -0.71
N GLY A 6 -7.55 -17.68 -1.14
CA GLY A 6 -9.02 -17.67 -1.19
C GLY A 6 -9.48 -18.82 -2.10
N PRO A 7 -10.74 -19.32 -1.93
CA PRO A 7 -11.28 -20.34 -2.81
C PRO A 7 -11.19 -19.86 -4.27
N PRO A 8 -11.21 -20.77 -5.28
CA PRO A 8 -11.24 -20.40 -6.69
C PRO A 8 -12.55 -19.65 -6.95
N GLY A 9 -12.53 -18.36 -6.65
CA GLY A 9 -13.63 -17.43 -6.69
C GLY A 9 -13.19 -16.19 -7.44
N ARG A 10 -14.15 -15.56 -8.08
CA ARG A 10 -14.00 -14.29 -8.81
C ARG A 10 -13.14 -13.30 -8.04
N ILE A 11 -12.10 -12.76 -8.69
CA ILE A 11 -11.23 -11.75 -8.09
C ILE A 11 -12.07 -10.52 -7.72
N GLU A 12 -11.91 -10.06 -6.50
CA GLU A 12 -12.58 -8.85 -6.01
C GLU A 12 -11.92 -7.62 -6.61
N HIS A 13 -12.75 -6.65 -7.04
CA HIS A 13 -12.33 -5.41 -7.68
C HIS A 13 -12.79 -4.18 -6.92
N GLY A 14 -12.24 -3.04 -7.30
CA GLY A 14 -12.58 -1.75 -6.71
C GLY A 14 -11.79 -1.45 -5.44
N PHE A 15 -12.46 -0.91 -4.41
CA PHE A 15 -11.80 -0.37 -3.21
C PHE A 15 -12.51 -0.76 -1.91
N PRO A 16 -12.79 -2.04 -1.67
CA PRO A 16 -13.52 -2.50 -0.48
C PRO A 16 -12.74 -2.28 0.82
N HIS A 17 -11.40 -2.42 0.77
CA HIS A 17 -10.52 -2.33 1.95
C HIS A 17 -9.88 -0.95 2.15
N LEU A 18 -10.32 0.08 1.41
CA LEU A 18 -9.64 1.38 1.34
C LEU A 18 -9.46 2.07 2.70
N ASP A 19 -10.37 1.85 3.64
CA ASP A 19 -10.25 2.43 4.97
C ASP A 19 -9.15 1.74 5.79
N VAL A 20 -9.00 0.42 5.67
CA VAL A 20 -7.89 -0.35 6.27
C VAL A 20 -6.57 0.03 5.61
N VAL A 21 -6.52 0.16 4.27
CA VAL A 21 -5.34 0.65 3.53
C VAL A 21 -4.88 2.02 4.04
N ARG A 22 -5.80 2.96 4.22
CA ARG A 22 -5.48 4.29 4.75
C ARG A 22 -4.99 4.24 6.20
N ALA A 23 -5.61 3.38 7.02
CA ALA A 23 -5.17 3.13 8.39
C ALA A 23 -3.75 2.53 8.42
N SER A 24 -3.45 1.59 7.53
CA SER A 24 -2.13 0.98 7.36
C SER A 24 -1.06 2.01 7.01
N ILE A 25 -1.32 2.89 6.04
CA ILE A 25 -0.40 3.99 5.71
C ILE A 25 -0.19 4.91 6.92
N THR A 26 -1.26 5.23 7.65
CA THR A 26 -1.16 6.05 8.87
C THR A 26 -0.30 5.37 9.93
N ALA A 27 -0.48 4.06 10.12
CA ALA A 27 0.27 3.27 11.09
C ALA A 27 1.76 3.19 10.73
N LEU A 28 2.10 3.03 9.44
CA LEU A 28 3.47 3.09 8.94
C LEU A 28 4.13 4.44 9.26
N PHE A 29 3.46 5.57 9.00
CA PHE A 29 3.99 6.90 9.35
C PHE A 29 4.18 7.07 10.85
N ARG A 30 3.30 6.52 11.68
CA ARG A 30 3.45 6.57 13.14
C ARG A 30 4.63 5.73 13.63
N ARG A 31 4.87 4.59 13.01
CA ARG A 31 5.91 3.65 13.42
C ARG A 31 7.29 4.04 12.89
N LEU A 32 7.38 4.46 11.63
CA LEU A 32 8.65 4.78 10.95
C LEU A 32 9.01 6.26 10.97
N SER A 33 8.09 7.16 11.29
CA SER A 33 8.18 8.60 11.12
C SER A 33 8.16 9.06 9.64
N ALA A 34 8.06 10.38 9.41
CA ALA A 34 8.11 10.94 8.06
C ALA A 34 9.49 10.75 7.40
N ASP A 35 10.56 10.89 8.17
CA ASP A 35 11.92 10.73 7.67
C ASP A 35 12.23 9.25 7.43
N GLY A 36 11.77 8.35 8.33
CA GLY A 36 11.89 6.91 8.16
C GLY A 36 11.19 6.37 6.92
N ILE A 37 10.01 6.90 6.56
CA ILE A 37 9.35 6.55 5.29
C ILE A 37 10.18 7.01 4.08
N ARG A 38 10.81 8.18 4.14
CA ARG A 38 11.60 8.74 3.03
C ARG A 38 12.89 7.98 2.73
N VAL A 39 13.39 7.15 3.64
CA VAL A 39 14.56 6.30 3.37
C VAL A 39 14.25 5.14 2.41
N TYR A 40 12.97 4.87 2.16
CA TYR A 40 12.49 3.92 1.14
C TYR A 40 12.16 4.64 -0.18
N ASP A 41 13.00 5.58 -0.61
CA ASP A 41 12.78 6.46 -1.76
C ASP A 41 12.87 5.76 -3.12
N THR A 42 13.49 4.60 -3.18
CA THR A 42 13.65 3.79 -4.38
C THR A 42 12.90 2.47 -4.23
N SER A 43 12.04 2.14 -5.21
CA SER A 43 11.38 0.84 -5.28
C SER A 43 12.36 -0.26 -5.67
N PHE A 44 12.06 -1.48 -5.24
CA PHE A 44 12.79 -2.69 -5.61
C PHE A 44 12.77 -2.86 -7.13
N ALA A 45 13.95 -2.83 -7.77
CA ALA A 45 14.03 -2.73 -9.21
C ALA A 45 13.62 -4.04 -9.93
N PRO A 46 13.04 -3.97 -11.14
CA PRO A 46 12.73 -5.17 -11.93
C PRO A 46 13.95 -6.07 -12.17
N ALA A 47 15.13 -5.50 -12.36
CA ALA A 47 16.36 -6.25 -12.54
C ALA A 47 16.75 -7.10 -11.31
N ASP A 48 16.44 -6.61 -10.09
CA ASP A 48 16.70 -7.34 -8.85
C ASP A 48 15.70 -8.49 -8.63
N ALA A 49 14.50 -8.40 -9.23
CA ALA A 49 13.46 -9.42 -9.17
C ALA A 49 13.63 -10.50 -10.26
N ALA A 50 14.33 -10.19 -11.35
CA ALA A 50 14.44 -11.08 -12.50
C ALA A 50 15.29 -12.32 -12.20
N PHE A 51 14.89 -13.45 -12.79
CA PHE A 51 15.67 -14.70 -12.79
C PHE A 51 16.37 -14.84 -14.14
N GLY A 52 17.66 -15.17 -14.10
CA GLY A 52 18.40 -15.53 -15.31
C GLY A 52 17.84 -16.82 -15.94
N PRO A 53 18.00 -17.00 -17.27
CA PRO A 53 17.46 -18.18 -17.98
C PRO A 53 18.03 -19.48 -17.43
N ASP A 54 19.31 -19.50 -17.08
CA ASP A 54 20.05 -20.69 -16.58
C ASP A 54 20.32 -20.60 -15.05
N GLU A 55 19.75 -19.60 -14.38
CA GLU A 55 19.95 -19.44 -12.94
C GLU A 55 19.28 -20.58 -12.16
N ASP A 56 20.03 -21.19 -11.23
CA ASP A 56 19.45 -22.16 -10.30
C ASP A 56 18.33 -21.49 -9.49
N LEU A 57 17.18 -22.15 -9.40
CA LEU A 57 15.99 -21.58 -8.80
C LEU A 57 16.18 -21.28 -7.30
N HIS A 58 16.88 -22.16 -6.56
CA HIS A 58 17.11 -21.93 -5.13
C HIS A 58 18.07 -20.76 -4.91
N LEU A 59 19.15 -20.69 -5.69
CA LEU A 59 20.11 -19.58 -5.61
C LEU A 59 19.45 -18.26 -6.01
N GLY A 60 18.66 -18.25 -7.08
CA GLY A 60 17.88 -17.09 -7.51
C GLY A 60 16.87 -16.62 -6.46
N ALA A 61 16.12 -17.56 -5.84
CA ALA A 61 15.19 -17.24 -4.77
C ALA A 61 15.89 -16.60 -3.56
N HIS A 62 17.02 -17.15 -3.13
CA HIS A 62 17.83 -16.57 -2.05
C HIS A 62 18.40 -15.19 -2.41
N ARG A 63 18.85 -15.00 -3.66
CA ARG A 63 19.34 -13.71 -4.16
C ARG A 63 18.24 -12.66 -4.12
N VAL A 64 17.05 -12.97 -4.63
CA VAL A 64 15.89 -12.07 -4.64
C VAL A 64 15.46 -11.74 -3.20
N ALA A 65 15.30 -12.74 -2.33
CA ALA A 65 14.94 -12.52 -0.93
C ALA A 65 15.96 -11.64 -0.19
N SER A 66 17.27 -11.91 -0.41
CA SER A 66 18.34 -11.10 0.19
C SER A 66 18.35 -9.67 -0.34
N ALA A 67 18.03 -9.46 -1.62
CA ALA A 67 17.90 -8.12 -2.19
C ALA A 67 16.69 -7.38 -1.59
N MET A 68 15.55 -8.05 -1.37
CA MET A 68 14.37 -7.47 -0.68
C MET A 68 14.66 -7.12 0.77
N VAL A 69 15.37 -7.98 1.50
CA VAL A 69 15.84 -7.71 2.87
C VAL A 69 16.64 -6.41 2.92
N ARG A 70 17.55 -6.20 1.97
CA ARG A 70 18.32 -4.95 1.86
C ARG A 70 17.44 -3.75 1.49
N ALA A 71 16.56 -3.92 0.49
CA ALA A 71 15.64 -2.86 0.06
C ALA A 71 14.70 -2.41 1.20
N LEU A 72 14.19 -3.37 1.99
CA LEU A 72 13.36 -3.10 3.16
C LEU A 72 14.16 -2.79 4.43
N ARG A 73 15.49 -2.62 4.32
CA ARG A 73 16.38 -2.18 5.41
C ARG A 73 16.21 -3.02 6.68
N LEU A 74 16.24 -4.33 6.52
CA LEU A 74 16.14 -5.29 7.60
C LEU A 74 17.55 -5.73 8.04
N PRO A 75 18.23 -4.99 8.95
CA PRO A 75 19.58 -5.35 9.38
C PRO A 75 19.57 -6.74 10.01
N ASP A 76 20.63 -7.51 9.73
CA ASP A 76 20.87 -8.85 10.29
C ASP A 76 19.80 -9.91 9.94
N ALA A 77 18.74 -9.54 9.19
CA ALA A 77 17.76 -10.53 8.74
C ALA A 77 18.35 -11.42 7.63
N ARG A 78 18.16 -12.72 7.79
CA ARG A 78 18.44 -13.71 6.76
C ARG A 78 17.14 -14.41 6.42
N VAL A 79 16.88 -14.56 5.13
CA VAL A 79 15.71 -15.30 4.64
C VAL A 79 16.21 -16.57 3.98
N VAL A 80 15.78 -17.70 4.52
CA VAL A 80 16.03 -19.03 3.96
C VAL A 80 14.79 -19.47 3.20
N VAL A 81 14.92 -19.71 1.90
CA VAL A 81 13.80 -20.09 1.05
C VAL A 81 13.80 -21.59 0.79
N ALA A 82 12.68 -22.25 1.08
CA ALA A 82 12.49 -23.67 0.85
C ALA A 82 11.26 -23.90 -0.04
N PHE A 83 11.36 -24.79 -1.01
CA PHE A 83 10.23 -25.17 -1.87
C PHE A 83 9.50 -26.37 -1.28
N ARG A 84 8.18 -26.27 -1.19
CA ARG A 84 7.30 -27.31 -0.59
C ARG A 84 6.05 -27.53 -1.42
N PRO A 85 5.51 -28.76 -1.46
CA PRO A 85 4.14 -29.00 -1.93
C PRO A 85 3.16 -28.36 -0.95
N MET A 86 2.53 -27.25 -1.34
CA MET A 86 1.57 -26.51 -0.53
C MET A 86 0.54 -25.79 -1.41
N GLU A 87 -0.65 -25.55 -0.85
CA GLU A 87 -1.73 -24.84 -1.55
C GLU A 87 -1.49 -23.31 -1.54
N GLU A 88 -0.97 -22.82 -0.44
CA GLU A 88 -0.60 -21.41 -0.29
C GLU A 88 0.56 -21.06 -1.23
N ALA A 89 0.67 -19.77 -1.58
CA ALA A 89 1.79 -19.30 -2.39
C ALA A 89 3.10 -19.37 -1.60
N ALA A 90 3.10 -18.88 -0.39
CA ALA A 90 4.23 -18.92 0.52
C ALA A 90 3.75 -18.74 1.98
N THR A 91 4.63 -19.05 2.92
CA THR A 91 4.46 -18.77 4.36
C THR A 91 5.81 -18.42 4.96
N VAL A 92 5.83 -17.62 6.03
CA VAL A 92 7.05 -17.31 6.77
C VAL A 92 6.92 -17.67 8.24
N GLU A 93 7.96 -18.28 8.80
CA GLU A 93 8.10 -18.48 10.23
C GLU A 93 8.79 -17.27 10.87
N LEU A 94 8.06 -16.55 11.72
CA LEU A 94 8.51 -15.28 12.30
C LEU A 94 9.24 -15.45 13.64
N ALA A 95 9.09 -16.59 14.30
CA ALA A 95 9.62 -16.81 15.66
C ALA A 95 11.13 -17.08 15.70
N SER A 96 11.72 -17.51 14.58
CA SER A 96 13.12 -17.97 14.51
C SER A 96 14.14 -16.88 14.18
N GLY A 97 13.71 -15.59 14.11
CA GLY A 97 14.63 -14.50 13.79
C GLY A 97 15.94 -14.48 14.59
N PRO A 98 17.06 -14.02 14.02
CA PRO A 98 17.18 -13.27 12.77
C PRO A 98 17.15 -14.09 11.47
N GLU A 99 17.15 -15.41 11.52
CA GLU A 99 16.92 -16.28 10.37
C GLU A 99 15.43 -16.58 10.24
N TYR A 100 14.85 -16.22 9.09
CA TYR A 100 13.44 -16.41 8.78
C TYR A 100 13.29 -17.44 7.69
N PHE A 101 12.52 -18.48 7.96
CA PHE A 101 12.27 -19.55 6.99
C PHE A 101 11.00 -19.20 6.20
N VAL A 102 11.18 -19.06 4.90
CA VAL A 102 10.07 -18.83 3.94
C VAL A 102 9.88 -20.10 3.14
N GLU A 103 8.76 -20.77 3.36
CA GLU A 103 8.35 -21.89 2.55
C GLU A 103 7.52 -21.36 1.37
N VAL A 104 7.88 -21.75 0.15
CA VAL A 104 7.20 -21.34 -1.08
C VAL A 104 6.67 -22.57 -1.83
N SER A 105 5.53 -22.42 -2.49
CA SER A 105 4.90 -23.49 -3.24
C SER A 105 5.78 -24.01 -4.37
N ASP A 106 5.83 -25.33 -4.55
CA ASP A 106 6.53 -25.99 -5.65
C ASP A 106 6.05 -25.53 -7.05
N ARG A 107 4.87 -24.91 -7.17
CA ARG A 107 4.39 -24.32 -8.44
C ARG A 107 5.36 -23.30 -9.03
N PHE A 108 6.13 -22.60 -8.19
CA PHE A 108 7.12 -21.62 -8.63
C PHE A 108 8.34 -22.23 -9.33
N ARG A 109 8.51 -23.57 -9.29
CA ARG A 109 9.51 -24.26 -10.10
C ARG A 109 9.27 -24.08 -11.60
N THR A 110 8.00 -23.96 -11.99
CA THR A 110 7.57 -23.73 -13.37
C THR A 110 7.16 -22.29 -13.66
N HIS A 111 6.81 -21.50 -12.62
CA HIS A 111 6.32 -20.12 -12.74
C HIS A 111 7.24 -19.15 -11.99
N ARG A 112 8.53 -19.12 -12.37
CA ARG A 112 9.59 -18.36 -11.69
C ARG A 112 9.32 -16.85 -11.57
N ALA A 113 8.66 -16.26 -12.59
CA ALA A 113 8.37 -14.83 -12.62
C ALA A 113 7.52 -14.35 -11.43
N ASP A 114 6.66 -15.21 -10.88
CA ASP A 114 5.75 -14.85 -9.80
C ASP A 114 6.34 -15.09 -8.40
N LEU A 115 7.49 -15.79 -8.32
CA LEU A 115 8.16 -16.08 -7.05
C LEU A 115 8.53 -14.80 -6.29
N ALA A 116 9.00 -13.78 -7.02
CA ALA A 116 9.35 -12.49 -6.41
C ALA A 116 8.14 -11.80 -5.76
N ALA A 117 6.93 -11.97 -6.31
CA ALA A 117 5.71 -11.45 -5.71
C ALA A 117 5.37 -12.14 -4.38
N ALA A 118 5.49 -13.48 -4.34
CA ALA A 118 5.30 -14.23 -3.10
C ALA A 118 6.32 -13.84 -2.03
N LEU A 119 7.60 -13.74 -2.39
CA LEU A 119 8.67 -13.29 -1.48
C LEU A 119 8.45 -11.85 -0.98
N ALA A 120 7.94 -10.95 -1.81
CA ALA A 120 7.66 -9.57 -1.41
C ALA A 120 6.61 -9.49 -0.29
N HIS A 121 5.60 -10.36 -0.33
CA HIS A 121 4.60 -10.48 0.73
C HIS A 121 5.23 -11.01 2.03
N GLU A 122 5.96 -12.12 1.96
CA GLU A 122 6.54 -12.76 3.15
C GLU A 122 7.62 -11.88 3.82
N VAL A 123 8.47 -11.21 3.04
CA VAL A 123 9.46 -10.28 3.60
C VAL A 123 8.79 -9.04 4.23
N ALA A 124 7.61 -8.63 3.74
CA ALA A 124 6.84 -7.59 4.41
C ALA A 124 6.28 -8.04 5.76
N HIS A 125 5.89 -9.31 5.92
CA HIS A 125 5.57 -9.88 7.24
C HIS A 125 6.76 -9.81 8.21
N VAL A 126 7.97 -10.15 7.75
CA VAL A 126 9.19 -10.02 8.55
C VAL A 126 9.41 -8.57 9.01
N LEU A 127 9.24 -7.60 8.10
CA LEU A 127 9.36 -6.18 8.44
C LEU A 127 8.35 -5.77 9.50
N LEU A 128 7.08 -6.11 9.32
CA LEU A 128 6.01 -5.77 10.27
C LEU A 128 6.23 -6.42 11.64
N HIS A 129 6.68 -7.67 11.66
CA HIS A 129 7.06 -8.35 12.89
C HIS A 129 8.17 -7.61 13.64
N ARG A 130 9.23 -7.22 12.95
CA ARG A 130 10.35 -6.44 13.54
C ARG A 130 9.95 -5.05 13.98
N LEU A 131 8.98 -4.45 13.32
CA LEU A 131 8.41 -3.16 13.70
C LEU A 131 7.42 -3.28 14.87
N ASP A 132 7.07 -4.49 15.32
CA ASP A 132 5.96 -4.73 16.26
C ASP A 132 4.70 -3.96 15.83
N LEU A 133 4.38 -4.04 14.52
CA LEU A 133 3.26 -3.36 13.92
C LEU A 133 2.25 -4.38 13.40
N ARG A 134 1.08 -4.41 14.05
CA ARG A 134 0.00 -5.33 13.71
C ARG A 134 -1.37 -4.70 13.99
N PHE A 135 -2.39 -5.18 13.31
CA PHE A 135 -3.78 -4.92 13.61
C PHE A 135 -4.41 -6.10 14.37
N PRO A 136 -5.50 -5.87 15.12
CA PRO A 136 -6.12 -6.94 15.91
C PRO A 136 -6.72 -8.07 15.07
N ALA A 137 -7.32 -7.74 13.91
CA ALA A 137 -7.93 -8.72 13.03
C ALA A 137 -6.90 -9.28 12.02
N THR A 138 -6.90 -10.61 11.82
CA THR A 138 -6.00 -11.28 10.87
C THR A 138 -6.17 -10.73 9.44
N ALA A 139 -7.41 -10.57 8.97
CA ALA A 139 -7.67 -10.03 7.63
C ALA A 139 -7.09 -8.62 7.44
N ASP A 140 -7.20 -7.76 8.46
CA ASP A 140 -6.63 -6.41 8.43
C ASP A 140 -5.10 -6.44 8.46
N ASN A 141 -4.49 -7.45 9.10
CA ASN A 141 -3.04 -7.65 9.07
C ASN A 141 -2.54 -8.01 7.68
N GLU A 142 -3.27 -8.84 6.94
CA GLU A 142 -2.91 -9.16 5.56
C GLU A 142 -3.00 -7.91 4.66
N ILE A 143 -4.04 -7.10 4.84
CA ILE A 143 -4.16 -5.79 4.18
C ILE A 143 -2.99 -4.86 4.56
N LEU A 144 -2.60 -4.85 5.83
CA LEU A 144 -1.44 -4.10 6.32
C LEU A 144 -0.15 -4.58 5.65
N THR A 145 0.04 -5.90 5.51
CA THR A 145 1.22 -6.51 4.89
C THR A 145 1.35 -6.10 3.42
N ASP A 146 0.29 -6.26 2.64
CA ASP A 146 0.27 -5.84 1.23
C ASP A 146 0.48 -4.32 1.09
N THR A 147 -0.20 -3.53 1.94
CA THR A 147 -0.02 -2.08 1.96
C THR A 147 1.42 -1.71 2.28
N THR A 148 2.07 -2.44 3.19
CA THR A 148 3.48 -2.22 3.57
C THR A 148 4.41 -2.54 2.41
N ALA A 149 4.25 -3.72 1.78
CA ALA A 149 5.01 -4.09 0.59
C ALA A 149 4.89 -3.02 -0.51
N ALA A 150 3.65 -2.60 -0.83
CA ALA A 150 3.40 -1.62 -1.88
C ALA A 150 3.91 -0.22 -1.52
N TYR A 151 3.74 0.21 -0.27
CA TYR A 151 4.12 1.55 0.16
C TYR A 151 5.64 1.71 0.36
N LEU A 152 6.35 0.62 0.68
CA LEU A 152 7.81 0.62 0.87
C LEU A 152 8.60 0.12 -0.35
N GLY A 153 7.91 -0.23 -1.44
CA GLY A 153 8.53 -0.34 -2.77
C GLY A 153 8.72 -1.74 -3.34
N THR A 154 8.26 -2.81 -2.66
CA THR A 154 8.32 -4.18 -3.20
C THR A 154 6.99 -4.66 -3.81
N GLY A 155 5.87 -4.05 -3.43
CA GLY A 155 4.54 -4.57 -3.75
C GLY A 155 4.03 -4.30 -5.17
N TRP A 156 4.78 -3.58 -6.01
CA TRP A 156 4.46 -3.53 -7.44
C TRP A 156 4.54 -4.93 -8.08
N LEU A 157 5.39 -5.82 -7.52
CA LEU A 157 5.50 -7.22 -7.95
C LEU A 157 4.18 -7.99 -7.77
N LEU A 158 3.46 -7.75 -6.65
CA LEU A 158 2.16 -8.39 -6.41
C LEU A 158 1.13 -7.92 -7.43
N LEU A 159 1.17 -6.64 -7.81
CA LEU A 159 0.28 -6.12 -8.85
C LEU A 159 0.67 -6.63 -10.23
N ASP A 160 1.98 -6.67 -10.57
CA ASP A 160 2.42 -7.16 -11.88
C ASP A 160 2.17 -8.65 -12.08
N ALA A 161 2.13 -9.43 -11.00
CA ALA A 161 1.77 -10.85 -11.02
C ALA A 161 0.25 -11.11 -11.15
N TYR A 162 -0.58 -10.07 -11.18
CA TYR A 162 -2.02 -10.19 -11.39
C TYR A 162 -2.34 -10.59 -12.84
N ARG A 163 -3.13 -11.65 -12.99
CA ARG A 163 -3.62 -12.19 -14.26
C ARG A 163 -5.12 -12.47 -14.13
N GLU A 164 -5.88 -12.01 -15.09
CA GLU A 164 -7.31 -12.33 -15.19
C GLU A 164 -7.74 -12.30 -16.65
N ASP A 165 -8.05 -13.48 -17.16
CA ASP A 165 -8.62 -13.70 -18.48
C ASP A 165 -9.67 -14.80 -18.44
N ALA A 166 -10.13 -15.29 -19.58
CA ALA A 166 -11.16 -16.33 -19.66
C ALA A 166 -10.73 -17.68 -19.04
N LEU A 167 -9.42 -17.93 -18.90
CA LEU A 167 -8.86 -19.22 -18.49
C LEU A 167 -8.02 -19.12 -17.20
N THR A 168 -7.48 -17.93 -16.92
CA THR A 168 -6.52 -17.73 -15.83
C THR A 168 -7.03 -16.68 -14.85
N HIS A 169 -7.09 -17.06 -13.57
CA HIS A 169 -7.39 -16.16 -12.46
C HIS A 169 -6.27 -16.29 -11.43
N GLN A 170 -5.38 -15.31 -11.38
CA GLN A 170 -4.28 -15.27 -10.42
C GLN A 170 -4.15 -13.90 -9.79
N LYS A 171 -4.14 -13.88 -8.48
CA LYS A 171 -3.85 -12.71 -7.66
C LYS A 171 -3.02 -13.14 -6.46
N PHE A 172 -1.99 -12.37 -6.13
CA PHE A 172 -1.24 -12.50 -4.88
C PHE A 172 -1.70 -11.43 -3.90
N GLY A 173 -1.64 -11.78 -2.62
CA GLY A 173 -2.05 -10.90 -1.54
C GLY A 173 -3.57 -10.72 -1.41
N TYR A 174 -3.95 -9.81 -0.54
CA TYR A 174 -5.34 -9.57 -0.10
C TYR A 174 -5.92 -8.29 -0.68
N LEU A 175 -5.09 -7.30 -1.04
CA LEU A 175 -5.56 -6.10 -1.72
C LEU A 175 -6.15 -6.45 -3.09
N THR A 176 -7.15 -5.68 -3.51
CA THR A 176 -7.59 -5.73 -4.91
C THR A 176 -6.50 -5.14 -5.81
N PRO A 177 -6.50 -5.48 -7.12
CA PRO A 177 -5.55 -4.88 -8.06
C PRO A 177 -5.61 -3.34 -8.07
N GLU A 178 -6.81 -2.76 -7.93
CA GLU A 178 -7.00 -1.31 -7.87
C GLU A 178 -6.48 -0.70 -6.57
N GLU A 179 -6.55 -1.43 -5.45
CA GLU A 179 -6.00 -0.99 -4.16
C GLU A 179 -4.48 -1.02 -4.15
N PHE A 180 -3.84 -2.03 -4.76
CA PHE A 180 -2.40 -1.98 -5.03
C PHE A 180 -2.03 -0.74 -5.83
N GLY A 181 -2.73 -0.49 -6.94
CA GLY A 181 -2.54 0.70 -7.77
C GLY A 181 -2.71 2.01 -6.98
N TYR A 182 -3.66 2.06 -6.05
CA TYR A 182 -3.87 3.21 -5.17
C TYR A 182 -2.67 3.44 -4.23
N VAL A 183 -2.16 2.39 -3.59
CA VAL A 183 -1.02 2.49 -2.67
C VAL A 183 0.24 2.91 -3.40
N LEU A 184 0.54 2.29 -4.54
CA LEU A 184 1.69 2.61 -5.40
C LEU A 184 1.63 4.06 -5.90
N ALA A 185 0.45 4.54 -6.32
CA ALA A 185 0.29 5.93 -6.74
C ALA A 185 0.49 6.92 -5.60
N ARG A 186 0.08 6.58 -4.37
CA ARG A 186 0.33 7.42 -3.17
C ARG A 186 1.80 7.47 -2.82
N ARG A 187 2.51 6.34 -2.91
CA ARG A 187 3.96 6.26 -2.78
C ARG A 187 4.63 7.14 -3.83
N GLY A 188 4.30 6.94 -5.11
CA GLY A 188 4.89 7.67 -6.22
C GLY A 188 4.74 9.20 -6.06
N ARG A 189 3.57 9.65 -5.62
CA ARG A 189 3.34 11.08 -5.32
C ARG A 189 4.21 11.62 -4.18
N LEU A 190 4.45 10.82 -3.15
CA LEU A 190 5.26 11.22 -2.00
C LEU A 190 6.75 11.30 -2.35
N LEU A 191 7.24 10.34 -3.13
CA LEU A 191 8.66 10.10 -3.39
C LEU A 191 9.12 10.57 -4.78
N GLY A 192 8.19 10.98 -5.66
CA GLY A 192 8.50 11.43 -7.01
C GLY A 192 8.78 10.29 -8.00
N GLU A 193 8.27 9.07 -7.72
CA GLU A 193 8.52 7.88 -8.52
C GLU A 193 7.31 7.52 -9.39
N ASP A 194 7.55 7.13 -10.64
CA ASP A 194 6.53 6.59 -11.54
C ASP A 194 6.89 5.15 -11.97
N LEU A 195 6.08 4.20 -11.50
CA LEU A 195 6.26 2.77 -11.76
C LEU A 195 5.49 2.30 -13.01
N SER A 196 4.84 3.19 -13.75
CA SER A 196 3.95 2.83 -14.87
C SER A 196 4.64 2.00 -15.96
N ALA A 197 5.95 2.24 -16.19
CA ALA A 197 6.75 1.52 -17.18
C ALA A 197 7.21 0.12 -16.73
N TRP A 198 6.98 -0.25 -15.47
CA TRP A 198 7.46 -1.52 -14.92
C TRP A 198 6.43 -2.66 -15.08
N PHE A 199 5.17 -2.32 -15.33
CA PHE A 199 4.12 -3.33 -15.48
C PHE A 199 4.26 -4.06 -16.82
N THR A 200 4.41 -5.36 -16.75
CA THR A 200 4.48 -6.26 -17.91
C THR A 200 3.08 -6.74 -18.33
N SER A 201 2.13 -6.73 -17.38
CA SER A 201 0.74 -7.12 -17.61
C SER A 201 -0.14 -5.89 -17.93
N PRO A 202 -0.85 -5.87 -19.10
CA PRO A 202 -1.82 -4.81 -19.40
C PRO A 202 -2.90 -4.67 -18.32
N ARG A 203 -3.34 -5.78 -17.72
CA ARG A 203 -4.33 -5.78 -16.64
C ARG A 203 -3.79 -5.11 -15.36
N ALA A 204 -2.53 -5.37 -15.01
CA ALA A 204 -1.87 -4.72 -13.89
C ALA A 204 -1.75 -3.21 -14.13
N TYR A 205 -1.36 -2.81 -15.33
CA TYR A 205 -1.30 -1.39 -15.72
C TYR A 205 -2.68 -0.71 -15.64
N GLU A 206 -3.74 -1.34 -16.17
CA GLU A 206 -5.11 -0.82 -16.07
C GLU A 206 -5.55 -0.63 -14.61
N ALA A 207 -5.26 -1.61 -13.74
CA ALA A 207 -5.55 -1.53 -12.32
C ALA A 207 -4.76 -0.40 -11.63
N TYR A 208 -3.47 -0.25 -11.97
CA TYR A 208 -2.66 0.88 -11.51
C TYR A 208 -3.27 2.23 -11.91
N VAL A 209 -3.71 2.39 -13.16
CA VAL A 209 -4.34 3.63 -13.64
C VAL A 209 -5.63 3.93 -12.86
N ARG A 210 -6.47 2.92 -12.62
CA ARG A 210 -7.69 3.08 -11.80
C ARG A 210 -7.36 3.46 -10.35
N GLY A 211 -6.36 2.81 -9.75
CA GLY A 211 -5.86 3.13 -8.42
C GLY A 211 -5.31 4.55 -8.33
N ARG A 212 -4.50 4.98 -9.31
CA ARG A 212 -3.97 6.34 -9.41
C ARG A 212 -5.08 7.39 -9.48
N ALA A 213 -6.11 7.14 -10.31
CA ALA A 213 -7.26 8.04 -10.40
C ALA A 213 -8.00 8.16 -9.05
N ARG A 214 -8.04 7.10 -8.25
CA ARG A 214 -8.59 7.15 -6.88
C ARG A 214 -7.70 7.94 -5.93
N ALA A 215 -6.38 7.76 -5.97
CA ALA A 215 -5.42 8.52 -5.17
C ALA A 215 -5.47 10.02 -5.51
N ASP A 216 -5.59 10.36 -6.80
CA ASP A 216 -5.72 11.74 -7.26
C ASP A 216 -7.01 12.40 -6.74
N ARG A 217 -8.11 11.65 -6.68
CA ARG A 217 -9.35 12.18 -6.07
C ARG A 217 -9.17 12.54 -4.61
N ASP A 218 -8.38 11.78 -3.84
CA ASP A 218 -8.13 12.11 -2.43
C ASP A 218 -7.38 13.44 -2.27
N HIS A 219 -6.51 13.81 -3.22
CA HIS A 219 -5.81 15.10 -3.26
C HIS A 219 -6.67 16.26 -3.76
N ARG A 220 -7.81 15.96 -4.42
CA ARG A 220 -8.74 16.96 -4.96
C ARG A 220 -10.02 17.09 -4.16
N ARG A 221 -10.04 16.62 -2.91
CA ARG A 221 -11.20 16.75 -2.02
C ARG A 221 -11.13 18.04 -1.22
N ALA A 222 -12.27 18.71 -1.10
CA ALA A 222 -12.38 19.84 -0.18
C ALA A 222 -12.10 19.39 1.28
N PRO A 223 -11.44 20.21 2.09
CA PRO A 223 -11.12 21.63 1.89
C PRO A 223 -9.78 21.92 1.19
N LEU A 224 -9.15 20.95 0.49
CA LEU A 224 -7.91 21.19 -0.22
C LEU A 224 -8.13 22.17 -1.38
N ALA A 225 -7.21 23.10 -1.58
CA ALA A 225 -7.29 24.11 -2.63
C ALA A 225 -7.32 23.52 -4.05
N ALA A 226 -6.75 22.33 -4.23
CA ALA A 226 -6.79 21.57 -5.48
C ALA A 226 -8.17 20.93 -5.78
N ALA A 227 -9.17 21.11 -4.90
CA ALA A 227 -10.51 20.58 -5.12
C ALA A 227 -11.14 21.14 -6.39
N GLY A 228 -11.83 20.27 -7.13
CA GLY A 228 -12.56 20.68 -8.34
C GLY A 228 -13.74 21.61 -8.03
N THR A 229 -14.20 22.36 -9.04
CA THR A 229 -15.25 23.39 -8.88
C THR A 229 -16.52 22.86 -8.20
N ALA A 230 -17.01 21.70 -8.62
CA ALA A 230 -18.22 21.10 -8.04
C ALA A 230 -18.02 20.71 -6.56
N GLU A 231 -16.84 20.22 -6.20
CA GLU A 231 -16.48 19.86 -4.82
C GLU A 231 -16.39 21.12 -3.95
N ARG A 232 -15.74 22.18 -4.43
CA ARG A 232 -15.66 23.47 -3.74
C ARG A 232 -17.04 24.11 -3.53
N LEU A 233 -17.93 24.05 -4.53
CA LEU A 233 -19.30 24.57 -4.39
C LEU A 233 -20.10 23.79 -3.33
N ARG A 234 -20.01 22.47 -3.32
CA ARG A 234 -20.63 21.62 -2.29
C ARG A 234 -20.09 21.95 -0.90
N TYR A 235 -18.77 22.08 -0.78
CA TYR A 235 -18.11 22.46 0.47
C TYR A 235 -18.59 23.84 0.95
N ALA A 236 -18.61 24.85 0.06
CA ALA A 236 -19.03 26.19 0.41
C ALA A 236 -20.49 26.26 0.89
N ARG A 237 -21.39 25.46 0.27
CA ARG A 237 -22.79 25.32 0.74
C ARG A 237 -22.85 24.69 2.13
N ALA A 238 -22.16 23.57 2.34
CA ALA A 238 -22.11 22.89 3.64
C ALA A 238 -21.52 23.80 4.74
N ARG A 239 -20.48 24.58 4.41
CA ARG A 239 -19.86 25.57 5.30
C ARG A 239 -20.85 26.65 5.73
N ARG A 240 -21.63 27.22 4.79
CA ARG A 240 -22.65 28.25 5.09
C ARG A 240 -23.79 27.69 5.92
N ALA A 241 -24.28 26.50 5.59
CA ALA A 241 -25.36 25.83 6.31
C ALA A 241 -24.95 25.31 7.69
N GLY A 242 -23.66 25.27 8.02
CA GLY A 242 -23.15 24.67 9.24
C GLY A 242 -23.34 23.16 9.32
N THR A 243 -23.71 22.51 8.21
CA THR A 243 -24.04 21.09 8.20
C THR A 243 -22.86 20.23 7.82
N THR A 244 -22.62 19.16 8.59
CA THR A 244 -21.70 18.10 8.17
C THR A 244 -22.39 17.26 7.11
N PRO A 245 -21.80 17.06 5.93
CA PRO A 245 -22.35 16.14 4.94
C PRO A 245 -22.49 14.73 5.52
N GLY A 246 -23.40 13.92 4.94
CA GLY A 246 -23.73 12.57 5.42
C GLY A 246 -22.54 11.61 5.51
N ARG A 247 -22.82 10.37 5.92
CA ARG A 247 -21.80 9.29 6.03
C ARG A 247 -20.99 9.16 4.75
N GLY A 248 -19.65 9.07 4.87
CA GLY A 248 -18.71 8.97 3.74
C GLY A 248 -18.16 10.32 3.26
N SER A 249 -18.54 11.46 3.86
CA SER A 249 -17.92 12.75 3.56
C SER A 249 -16.44 12.76 3.91
N ALA A 250 -15.65 13.41 3.04
CA ALA A 250 -14.23 13.60 3.24
C ALA A 250 -13.91 14.55 4.40
N TYR A 251 -14.86 15.37 4.85
CA TYR A 251 -14.66 16.36 5.90
C TYR A 251 -15.87 16.41 6.85
N ARG A 252 -15.65 16.94 8.05
CA ARG A 252 -16.70 17.24 9.05
C ARG A 252 -16.44 18.60 9.65
N PHE A 253 -17.52 19.31 9.96
CA PHE A 253 -17.45 20.52 10.77
C PHE A 253 -17.62 20.17 12.25
N GLU A 254 -16.84 20.81 13.10
CA GLU A 254 -16.84 20.65 14.55
C GLU A 254 -16.89 22.03 15.19
N GLU A 255 -17.79 22.25 16.16
CA GLU A 255 -17.79 23.48 16.95
C GLU A 255 -16.65 23.43 17.99
N HIS A 256 -15.92 24.49 18.14
CA HIS A 256 -14.80 24.58 19.08
C HIS A 256 -14.68 25.99 19.68
N GLY A 257 -15.10 26.15 20.92
CA GLY A 257 -15.17 27.45 21.58
C GLY A 257 -16.03 28.44 20.79
N ALA A 258 -15.52 29.63 20.52
CA ALA A 258 -16.21 30.66 19.75
C ALA A 258 -16.08 30.50 18.22
N GLY A 259 -15.50 29.39 17.72
CA GLY A 259 -15.24 29.20 16.30
C GLY A 259 -15.60 27.81 15.81
N ARG A 260 -15.50 27.62 14.49
CA ARG A 260 -15.73 26.35 13.82
C ARG A 260 -14.45 25.80 13.23
N LEU A 261 -14.26 24.48 13.37
CA LEU A 261 -13.17 23.74 12.75
C LEU A 261 -13.73 22.87 11.61
N VAL A 262 -12.89 22.63 10.60
CA VAL A 262 -13.10 21.56 9.63
C VAL A 262 -12.08 20.44 9.89
N SER A 263 -12.58 19.22 10.00
CA SER A 263 -11.79 18.02 10.24
C SER A 263 -11.79 17.14 8.99
N PHE A 264 -10.62 16.76 8.49
CA PHE A 264 -10.45 15.95 7.28
C PHE A 264 -9.14 15.14 7.33
N PRO A 265 -9.04 14.02 6.57
CA PRO A 265 -7.80 13.24 6.53
C PRO A 265 -6.74 13.92 5.67
N CYS A 266 -5.49 13.89 6.14
CA CYS A 266 -4.35 14.27 5.31
C CYS A 266 -4.28 13.38 4.05
N PRO A 267 -4.19 13.95 2.84
CA PRO A 267 -4.17 13.17 1.61
C PRO A 267 -2.89 12.33 1.45
N VAL A 268 -1.85 12.59 2.25
CA VAL A 268 -0.58 11.86 2.21
C VAL A 268 -0.54 10.71 3.19
N CYS A 269 -0.81 10.94 4.48
CA CYS A 269 -0.64 9.93 5.52
C CYS A 269 -1.95 9.46 6.17
N GLY A 270 -3.10 10.03 5.80
CA GLY A 270 -4.39 9.69 6.40
C GLY A 270 -4.66 10.30 7.79
N GLN A 271 -3.65 10.88 8.45
CA GLN A 271 -3.82 11.54 9.75
C GLN A 271 -4.93 12.59 9.68
N ARG A 272 -5.87 12.54 10.62
CA ARG A 272 -6.94 13.54 10.70
C ARG A 272 -6.37 14.90 11.11
N LEU A 273 -6.66 15.90 10.29
CA LEU A 273 -6.31 17.30 10.52
C LEU A 273 -7.56 18.05 10.99
N ARG A 274 -7.37 19.08 11.80
CA ARG A 274 -8.41 20.01 12.25
C ARG A 274 -7.90 21.42 12.02
N LEU A 275 -8.61 22.18 11.19
CA LEU A 275 -8.24 23.54 10.83
C LEU A 275 -9.39 24.50 11.14
N PRO A 276 -9.11 25.74 11.58
CA PRO A 276 -10.15 26.75 11.70
C PRO A 276 -10.75 27.08 10.33
N VAL A 277 -12.06 27.29 10.29
CA VAL A 277 -12.78 27.70 9.08
C VAL A 277 -12.57 29.19 8.87
N ARG A 278 -11.60 29.55 8.01
CA ARG A 278 -11.16 30.95 7.78
C ARG A 278 -10.97 31.31 6.32
N GLY A 279 -11.19 30.38 5.37
CA GLY A 279 -10.85 30.52 3.95
C GLY A 279 -9.45 29.97 3.63
N PRO A 280 -8.65 30.62 2.78
CA PRO A 280 -7.34 30.12 2.37
C PRO A 280 -6.37 30.02 3.54
N VAL A 281 -5.82 28.82 3.79
CA VAL A 281 -4.83 28.56 4.84
C VAL A 281 -3.77 27.57 4.36
N ARG A 282 -2.52 27.74 4.80
CA ARG A 282 -1.47 26.74 4.69
C ARG A 282 -1.40 25.93 5.98
N ALA A 283 -1.51 24.63 5.88
CA ALA A 283 -1.45 23.73 7.02
C ALA A 283 -0.32 22.72 6.86
N ARG A 284 0.46 22.50 7.90
CA ARG A 284 1.46 21.43 7.94
C ARG A 284 0.92 20.25 8.71
N CYS A 285 0.90 19.07 8.07
CA CYS A 285 0.51 17.85 8.76
C CYS A 285 1.53 17.48 9.84
N GLY A 286 1.09 17.31 11.08
CA GLY A 286 1.97 16.96 12.19
C GLY A 286 2.63 15.58 12.06
N LEU A 287 2.04 14.65 11.30
CA LEU A 287 2.56 13.30 11.14
C LEU A 287 3.55 13.19 9.96
N CYS A 288 3.12 13.52 8.74
CA CYS A 288 3.96 13.37 7.54
C CYS A 288 4.74 14.64 7.15
N ARG A 289 4.52 15.74 7.86
CA ARG A 289 5.13 17.07 7.66
C ARG A 289 4.83 17.73 6.30
N THR A 290 3.96 17.12 5.48
CA THR A 290 3.54 17.72 4.21
C THR A 290 2.79 19.03 4.47
N VAL A 291 3.11 20.05 3.68
CA VAL A 291 2.38 21.32 3.65
C VAL A 291 1.22 21.20 2.67
N LEU A 292 0.03 21.59 3.12
CA LEU A 292 -1.21 21.52 2.38
C LEU A 292 -1.78 22.92 2.19
N GLU A 293 -2.14 23.25 0.96
CA GLU A 293 -2.91 24.44 0.66
C GLU A 293 -4.40 24.09 0.79
N CYS A 294 -5.12 24.79 1.65
CA CYS A 294 -6.51 24.54 1.99
C CYS A 294 -7.34 25.81 1.80
N ASP A 295 -8.62 25.65 1.45
CA ASP A 295 -9.64 26.68 1.47
C ASP A 295 -10.75 26.22 2.43
N THR A 296 -10.55 26.59 3.72
CA THR A 296 -11.40 26.09 4.82
C THR A 296 -12.66 26.91 5.06
#